data_440084e6bed83e1b21834d3846625349
#
_entry.id   440084e6bed83e1b21834d3846625349
#
_cell.length_a   1.000
_cell.length_b   1.000
_cell.length_c   1.000
_cell.angle_alpha   90.00
_cell.angle_beta   90.00
_cell.angle_gamma   90.00
#
_symmetry.space_group_name_H-M   'P 1'
#
loop_
_entity.id
_entity.type
_entity.pdbx_description
1 polymer ?
#
loop_
_entity_poly.entity_id
_entity_poly.type
_entity_poly.pdbx_seq_one_letter_code
_entity_poly.pdbx_strand_id
1 'polypeptide(L)'
;QTMFREDVASAPGSVSQVRESTNVLMQIAKGMGISVFIVGHVTKEGVVAGPRVLEHMVDTVLYFEGERNASYRILRGVKNRFGSTNEIGVFEMQENGLEEVENPSEYLLSGRPEEASGAVVACSIEGTRPILLEVQALVTQTNFGMPRRTAAGTDFNRVNLLMAVLEKRCRY
;
A
#
# COMPACT_ATOMS: atom_id res chain seq x y z
N GLN A 1 -16.18 3.38 14.48
CA GLN A 1 -17.59 2.91 14.39
C GLN A 1 -18.25 2.72 15.76
N THR A 2 -17.50 2.51 16.83
CA THR A 2 -18.00 2.31 18.19
C THR A 2 -18.15 3.58 19.01
N MET A 3 -17.57 4.70 18.55
CA MET A 3 -17.70 5.98 19.24
C MET A 3 -19.07 6.60 18.99
N PHE A 4 -19.72 6.98 20.07
CA PHE A 4 -21.06 7.56 20.05
C PHE A 4 -21.13 8.75 21.02
N ARG A 5 -21.81 9.79 20.60
CA ARG A 5 -22.12 10.98 21.40
C ARG A 5 -23.64 11.13 21.48
N GLU A 6 -24.15 11.28 22.68
CA GLU A 6 -25.60 11.41 22.94
C GLU A 6 -26.17 12.74 22.45
N ASP A 7 -25.34 13.79 22.39
CA ASP A 7 -25.71 15.12 21.93
C ASP A 7 -25.80 15.28 20.40
N VAL A 8 -25.41 14.24 19.63
CA VAL A 8 -25.48 14.22 18.18
C VAL A 8 -26.64 13.31 17.73
N ALA A 9 -27.68 13.90 17.17
CA ALA A 9 -28.90 13.20 16.75
C ALA A 9 -28.67 12.37 15.47
N SER A 10 -27.80 11.36 15.52
CA SER A 10 -27.54 10.46 14.41
C SER A 10 -27.06 9.09 14.90
N ALA A 11 -27.23 8.04 14.08
CA ALA A 11 -26.86 6.68 14.45
C ALA A 11 -25.36 6.53 14.70
N PRO A 12 -24.94 5.61 15.59
CA PRO A 12 -23.55 5.25 15.79
C PRO A 12 -22.86 4.89 14.46
N GLY A 13 -21.64 5.37 14.25
CA GLY A 13 -20.89 5.14 13.01
C GLY A 13 -21.29 6.01 11.81
N SER A 14 -22.30 6.88 11.95
CA SER A 14 -22.63 7.87 10.92
C SER A 14 -21.52 8.90 10.75
N VAL A 15 -21.46 9.53 9.59
CA VAL A 15 -20.48 10.59 9.27
C VAL A 15 -20.51 11.72 10.31
N SER A 16 -21.69 12.11 10.78
CA SER A 16 -21.86 13.16 11.79
C SER A 16 -21.27 12.73 13.13
N GLN A 17 -21.55 11.52 13.60
CA GLN A 17 -20.99 10.99 14.85
C GLN A 17 -19.45 10.90 14.80
N VAL A 18 -18.91 10.39 13.70
CA VAL A 18 -17.47 10.29 13.50
C VAL A 18 -16.81 11.65 13.49
N ARG A 19 -17.41 12.62 12.80
CA ARG A 19 -16.91 14.00 12.72
C ARG A 19 -16.87 14.68 14.09
N GLU A 20 -17.99 14.65 14.83
CA GLU A 20 -18.09 15.31 16.12
C GLU A 20 -17.22 14.66 17.19
N SER A 21 -17.14 13.32 17.19
CA SER A 21 -16.21 12.60 18.08
C SER A 21 -14.75 12.98 17.79
N THR A 22 -14.39 13.10 16.52
CA THR A 22 -13.04 13.49 16.11
C THR A 22 -12.73 14.94 16.50
N ASN A 23 -13.69 15.87 16.36
CA ASN A 23 -13.53 17.27 16.80
C ASN A 23 -13.14 17.32 18.28
N VAL A 24 -13.84 16.57 19.13
CA VAL A 24 -13.53 16.52 20.57
C VAL A 24 -12.13 15.97 20.84
N LEU A 25 -11.78 14.85 20.18
CA LEU A 25 -10.44 14.29 20.34
C LEU A 25 -9.34 15.25 19.89
N MET A 26 -9.55 15.98 18.81
CA MET A 26 -8.61 17.01 18.34
C MET A 26 -8.50 18.19 19.33
N GLN A 27 -9.59 18.61 19.93
CA GLN A 27 -9.57 19.66 20.97
C GLN A 27 -8.77 19.19 22.20
N ILE A 28 -9.00 17.95 22.63
CA ILE A 28 -8.26 17.35 23.74
C ILE A 28 -6.76 17.26 23.39
N ALA A 29 -6.43 16.72 22.21
CA ALA A 29 -5.05 16.60 21.75
C ALA A 29 -4.32 17.93 21.77
N LYS A 30 -4.94 18.99 21.21
CA LYS A 30 -4.34 20.32 21.13
C LYS A 30 -4.32 21.04 22.48
N GLY A 31 -5.38 20.91 23.27
CA GLY A 31 -5.49 21.57 24.58
C GLY A 31 -4.55 20.98 25.63
N MET A 32 -4.31 19.69 25.57
CA MET A 32 -3.48 18.96 26.54
C MET A 32 -2.07 18.63 26.00
N GLY A 33 -1.78 18.88 24.72
CA GLY A 33 -0.48 18.56 24.12
C GLY A 33 -0.19 17.05 24.02
N ILE A 34 -1.24 16.23 23.83
CA ILE A 34 -1.10 14.77 23.77
C ILE A 34 -1.31 14.26 22.34
N SER A 35 -0.62 13.18 21.99
CA SER A 35 -0.83 12.48 20.71
C SER A 35 -2.06 11.58 20.80
N VAL A 36 -2.94 11.66 19.80
CA VAL A 36 -4.15 10.84 19.70
C VAL A 36 -4.11 10.03 18.43
N PHE A 37 -4.24 8.72 18.54
CA PHE A 37 -4.36 7.79 17.42
C PHE A 37 -5.83 7.36 17.27
N ILE A 38 -6.36 7.56 16.06
CA ILE A 38 -7.71 7.13 15.70
C ILE A 38 -7.60 5.96 14.73
N VAL A 39 -8.04 4.78 15.15
CA VAL A 39 -8.03 3.60 14.29
C VAL A 39 -9.38 3.49 13.57
N GLY A 40 -9.33 3.46 12.25
CA GLY A 40 -10.47 3.31 11.37
C GLY A 40 -10.38 2.05 10.51
N HIS A 41 -11.51 1.65 9.92
CA HIS A 41 -11.56 0.55 8.95
C HIS A 41 -11.84 1.08 7.55
N VAL A 42 -11.18 0.50 6.56
CA VAL A 42 -11.46 0.73 5.14
C VAL A 42 -12.47 -0.31 4.67
N THR A 43 -13.48 0.08 3.90
CA THR A 43 -14.40 -0.88 3.27
C THR A 43 -13.69 -1.66 2.15
N LYS A 44 -14.29 -2.79 1.71
CA LYS A 44 -13.73 -3.62 0.63
C LYS A 44 -13.51 -2.88 -0.69
N GLU A 45 -14.22 -1.77 -0.90
CA GLU A 45 -14.09 -0.91 -2.07
C GLU A 45 -13.01 0.17 -1.91
N GLY A 46 -12.18 0.11 -0.86
CA GLY A 46 -11.15 1.12 -0.59
C GLY A 46 -11.70 2.48 -0.15
N VAL A 47 -13.02 2.57 -0.01
CA VAL A 47 -13.69 3.78 0.50
C VAL A 47 -13.93 3.58 1.98
N VAL A 48 -13.28 4.39 2.78
CA VAL A 48 -13.49 4.39 4.22
C VAL A 48 -14.90 4.90 4.49
N ALA A 49 -15.77 4.09 5.10
CA ALA A 49 -17.09 4.53 5.53
C ALA A 49 -16.95 5.63 6.60
N GLY A 50 -17.17 6.86 6.21
CA GLY A 50 -17.04 8.05 7.06
C GLY A 50 -15.67 8.72 7.16
N PRO A 51 -14.57 8.24 6.58
CA PRO A 51 -13.22 8.70 6.89
C PRO A 51 -12.59 9.65 5.90
N ARG A 52 -13.09 9.86 4.70
CA ARG A 52 -12.62 11.03 3.92
C ARG A 52 -12.76 12.33 4.71
N VAL A 53 -13.78 12.40 5.58
CA VAL A 53 -13.94 13.51 6.52
C VAL A 53 -12.81 13.53 7.56
N LEU A 54 -12.43 12.36 8.12
CA LEU A 54 -11.32 12.24 9.07
C LEU A 54 -9.99 12.64 8.46
N GLU A 55 -9.71 12.20 7.24
CA GLU A 55 -8.47 12.52 6.52
C GLU A 55 -8.23 14.03 6.38
N HIS A 56 -9.30 14.81 6.22
CA HIS A 56 -9.19 16.26 6.16
C HIS A 56 -8.98 16.90 7.54
N MET A 57 -9.47 16.28 8.60
CA MET A 57 -9.43 16.82 9.96
C MET A 57 -8.11 16.56 10.67
N VAL A 58 -7.56 15.37 10.55
CA VAL A 58 -6.34 14.93 11.24
C VAL A 58 -5.06 15.46 10.60
N ASP A 59 -3.99 15.51 11.35
CA ASP A 59 -2.69 15.99 10.89
C ASP A 59 -1.93 14.96 10.05
N THR A 60 -2.06 13.70 10.39
CA THR A 60 -1.40 12.58 9.71
C THR A 60 -2.40 11.48 9.42
N VAL A 61 -2.31 10.89 8.23
CA VAL A 61 -3.08 9.72 7.80
C VAL A 61 -2.12 8.63 7.38
N LEU A 62 -2.25 7.48 8.00
CA LEU A 62 -1.48 6.27 7.69
C LEU A 62 -2.44 5.19 7.21
N TYR A 63 -2.11 4.58 6.08
CA TYR A 63 -2.80 3.39 5.59
C TYR A 63 -2.01 2.16 5.95
N PHE A 64 -2.73 1.18 6.48
CA PHE A 64 -2.19 -0.13 6.80
C PHE A 64 -2.71 -1.12 5.75
N GLU A 65 -1.85 -1.43 4.80
CA GLU A 65 -2.17 -2.22 3.62
C GLU A 65 -1.65 -3.65 3.77
N GLY A 66 -2.36 -4.62 3.20
CA GLY A 66 -1.91 -6.01 3.16
C GLY A 66 -2.95 -6.92 2.53
N GLU A 67 -2.48 -7.89 1.78
CA GLU A 67 -3.32 -8.93 1.21
C GLU A 67 -3.65 -10.01 2.26
N ARG A 68 -4.82 -10.65 2.12
CA ARG A 68 -5.28 -11.66 3.09
C ARG A 68 -4.35 -12.87 3.21
N ASN A 69 -3.68 -13.20 2.12
CA ASN A 69 -2.82 -14.39 2.02
C ASN A 69 -1.33 -14.05 2.14
N ALA A 70 -0.98 -12.79 2.33
CA ALA A 70 0.41 -12.36 2.53
C ALA A 70 0.69 -12.13 4.02
N SER A 71 1.84 -12.61 4.50
CA SER A 71 2.31 -12.34 5.87
C SER A 71 2.68 -10.87 6.08
N TYR A 72 2.94 -10.14 4.99
CA TYR A 72 3.39 -8.74 5.06
C TYR A 72 2.27 -7.74 5.17
N ARG A 73 2.62 -6.65 5.82
CA ARG A 73 1.80 -5.45 5.95
C ARG A 73 2.67 -4.24 5.63
N ILE A 74 2.11 -3.30 4.90
CA ILE A 74 2.77 -2.03 4.55
C ILE A 74 2.05 -0.91 5.28
N LEU A 75 2.78 -0.12 6.02
CA LEU A 75 2.31 1.13 6.61
C LEU A 75 2.74 2.27 5.70
N ARG A 76 1.79 2.95 5.09
CA ARG A 76 2.01 4.02 4.12
C ARG A 76 1.49 5.35 4.62
N GLY A 77 2.32 6.38 4.57
CA GLY A 77 1.89 7.76 4.78
C GLY A 77 1.08 8.25 3.58
N VAL A 78 -0.17 8.67 3.81
CA VAL A 78 -1.05 9.26 2.77
C VAL A 78 -1.16 10.76 2.94
N LYS A 79 -1.11 11.22 4.18
CA LYS A 79 -1.09 12.65 4.54
C LYS A 79 -0.18 12.87 5.73
N ASN A 80 0.63 13.90 5.66
CA ASN A 80 1.43 14.36 6.79
C ASN A 80 1.61 15.89 6.70
N ARG A 81 1.08 16.62 7.66
CA ARG A 81 1.21 18.10 7.71
C ARG A 81 2.62 18.55 8.05
N PHE A 82 3.40 17.70 8.69
CA PHE A 82 4.68 18.07 9.30
C PHE A 82 5.89 17.44 8.60
N GLY A 83 5.67 16.69 7.52
CA GLY A 83 6.75 16.02 6.82
C GLY A 83 6.32 15.31 5.55
N SER A 84 7.24 14.52 4.99
CA SER A 84 7.04 13.72 3.79
C SER A 84 6.04 12.58 4.03
N THR A 85 5.35 12.16 2.98
CA THR A 85 4.55 10.94 2.91
C THR A 85 5.22 9.84 2.09
N ASN A 86 6.48 10.06 1.67
CA ASN A 86 7.20 9.15 0.79
C ASN A 86 7.79 7.92 1.52
N GLU A 87 7.75 7.92 2.85
CA GLU A 87 8.28 6.81 3.63
C GLU A 87 7.24 5.70 3.78
N ILE A 88 7.71 4.45 3.73
CA ILE A 88 6.91 3.27 4.01
C ILE A 88 7.56 2.43 5.10
N GLY A 89 6.74 1.83 5.97
CA GLY A 89 7.15 0.78 6.90
C GLY A 89 6.68 -0.58 6.37
N VAL A 90 7.54 -1.58 6.39
CA VAL A 90 7.20 -2.96 6.03
C VAL A 90 7.24 -3.81 7.28
N PHE A 91 6.17 -4.55 7.54
CA PHE A 91 6.04 -5.41 8.71
C PHE A 91 5.64 -6.82 8.28
N GLU A 92 6.06 -7.80 9.05
CA GLU A 92 5.63 -9.19 8.91
C GLU A 92 4.71 -9.57 10.08
N MET A 93 3.65 -10.33 9.76
CA MET A 93 2.75 -10.86 10.77
C MET A 93 3.34 -12.15 11.33
N GLN A 94 3.81 -12.11 12.56
CA GLN A 94 4.35 -13.23 13.31
C GLN A 94 3.34 -13.73 14.36
N GLU A 95 3.63 -14.86 15.01
CA GLU A 95 2.80 -15.38 16.11
C GLU A 95 2.67 -14.38 17.27
N ASN A 96 3.71 -13.60 17.53
CA ASN A 96 3.76 -12.60 18.59
C ASN A 96 3.23 -11.21 18.16
N GLY A 97 2.77 -11.06 16.92
CA GLY A 97 2.27 -9.80 16.38
C GLY A 97 3.02 -9.32 15.14
N LEU A 98 3.11 -8.01 14.98
CA LEU A 98 3.80 -7.38 13.85
C LEU A 98 5.25 -7.12 14.21
N GLU A 99 6.16 -7.62 13.37
CA GLU A 99 7.58 -7.35 13.45
C GLU A 99 8.05 -6.53 12.25
N GLU A 100 8.96 -5.59 12.46
CA GLU A 100 9.51 -4.76 11.37
C GLU A 100 10.41 -5.61 10.46
N VAL A 101 10.25 -5.43 9.15
CA VAL A 101 11.12 -6.00 8.12
C VAL A 101 12.16 -4.95 7.75
N GLU A 102 13.35 -5.05 8.30
CA GLU A 102 14.44 -4.09 8.05
C GLU A 102 14.87 -4.07 6.59
N ASN A 103 14.95 -5.25 5.96
CA ASN A 103 15.36 -5.41 4.56
C ASN A 103 14.33 -6.18 3.72
N PRO A 104 13.30 -5.50 3.19
CA PRO A 104 12.31 -6.14 2.31
C PRO A 104 12.91 -6.78 1.05
N SER A 105 14.04 -6.25 0.56
CA SER A 105 14.72 -6.77 -0.63
C SER A 105 15.28 -8.19 -0.40
N GLU A 106 15.85 -8.44 0.76
CA GLU A 106 16.38 -9.76 1.11
C GLU A 106 15.28 -10.82 1.11
N TYR A 107 14.13 -10.45 1.65
CA TYR A 107 12.98 -11.34 1.65
C TYR A 107 12.43 -11.59 0.24
N LEU A 108 12.23 -10.54 -0.56
CA LEU A 108 11.70 -10.67 -1.93
C LEU A 108 12.64 -11.45 -2.86
N LEU A 109 13.93 -11.53 -2.52
CA LEU A 109 14.91 -12.30 -3.26
C LEU A 109 15.18 -13.67 -2.63
N SER A 110 14.63 -13.95 -1.44
CA SER A 110 14.78 -15.26 -0.79
C SER A 110 14.12 -16.37 -1.61
N GLY A 111 14.80 -17.51 -1.74
CA GLY A 111 14.31 -18.65 -2.52
C GLY A 111 14.49 -18.53 -4.03
N ARG A 112 15.16 -17.48 -4.52
CA ARG A 112 15.52 -17.34 -5.92
C ARG A 112 16.51 -18.46 -6.34
N PRO A 113 16.26 -19.20 -7.46
CA PRO A 113 17.26 -20.07 -8.04
C PRO A 113 18.45 -19.25 -8.55
N GLU A 114 19.67 -19.68 -8.27
CA GLU A 114 20.89 -18.90 -8.64
C GLU A 114 21.06 -18.71 -10.15
N GLU A 115 20.53 -19.63 -10.99
CA GLU A 115 20.68 -19.60 -12.45
C GLU A 115 19.35 -19.89 -13.17
N ALA A 116 18.30 -19.09 -12.89
CA ALA A 116 17.03 -19.25 -13.60
C ALA A 116 17.02 -18.39 -14.87
N SER A 117 16.91 -19.04 -16.05
CA SER A 117 16.66 -18.35 -17.31
C SER A 117 15.33 -17.60 -17.27
N GLY A 118 15.30 -16.37 -17.75
CA GLY A 118 14.11 -15.54 -17.76
C GLY A 118 13.82 -14.82 -16.44
N ALA A 119 14.76 -14.82 -15.50
CA ALA A 119 14.64 -14.07 -14.24
C ALA A 119 15.75 -13.02 -14.12
N VAL A 120 15.39 -11.81 -13.70
CA VAL A 120 16.33 -10.71 -13.48
C VAL A 120 15.96 -9.94 -12.22
N VAL A 121 16.97 -9.49 -11.47
CA VAL A 121 16.75 -8.59 -10.35
C VAL A 121 16.61 -7.16 -10.87
N ALA A 122 15.53 -6.52 -10.53
CA ALA A 122 15.26 -5.11 -10.81
C ALA A 122 15.13 -4.32 -9.51
N CYS A 123 15.38 -3.02 -9.58
CA CYS A 123 15.15 -2.09 -8.48
C CYS A 123 13.87 -1.30 -8.74
N SER A 124 12.92 -1.42 -7.85
CA SER A 124 11.75 -0.53 -7.76
C SER A 124 11.98 0.52 -6.68
N ILE A 125 11.31 1.66 -6.80
CA ILE A 125 11.32 2.70 -5.76
C ILE A 125 9.90 2.86 -5.24
N GLU A 126 9.74 2.62 -3.94
CA GLU A 126 8.51 2.87 -3.21
C GLU A 126 8.74 4.07 -2.27
N GLY A 127 8.16 5.20 -2.65
CA GLY A 127 8.46 6.48 -1.99
C GLY A 127 9.92 6.89 -2.20
N THR A 128 10.73 6.85 -1.15
CA THR A 128 12.18 7.10 -1.18
C THR A 128 13.00 5.82 -1.02
N ARG A 129 12.35 4.69 -0.76
CA ARG A 129 13.02 3.42 -0.46
C ARG A 129 13.24 2.58 -1.72
N PRO A 130 14.50 2.26 -2.09
CA PRO A 130 14.77 1.29 -3.14
C PRO A 130 14.46 -0.12 -2.62
N ILE A 131 13.74 -0.89 -3.43
CA ILE A 131 13.38 -2.28 -3.15
C ILE A 131 13.82 -3.13 -4.32
N LEU A 132 14.66 -4.11 -4.06
CA LEU A 132 15.05 -5.10 -5.04
C LEU A 132 13.97 -6.20 -5.13
N LEU A 133 13.59 -6.53 -6.35
CA LEU A 133 12.60 -7.56 -6.64
C LEU A 133 13.01 -8.36 -7.87
N GLU A 134 12.50 -9.58 -7.96
CA GLU A 134 12.71 -10.40 -9.12
C GLU A 134 11.61 -10.15 -10.16
N VAL A 135 12.03 -9.89 -11.39
CA VAL A 135 11.15 -9.85 -12.57
C VAL A 135 11.36 -11.12 -13.37
N GLN A 136 10.28 -11.84 -13.62
CA GLN A 136 10.30 -13.10 -14.35
C GLN A 136 9.61 -12.97 -15.70
N ALA A 137 10.17 -13.59 -16.73
CA ALA A 137 9.58 -13.71 -18.06
C ALA A 137 9.57 -15.17 -18.49
N LEU A 138 8.38 -15.67 -18.82
CA LEU A 138 8.21 -16.99 -19.40
C LEU A 138 7.89 -16.85 -20.88
N VAL A 139 8.72 -17.44 -21.73
CA VAL A 139 8.53 -17.48 -23.17
C VAL A 139 8.31 -18.92 -23.61
N THR A 140 7.23 -19.16 -24.33
CA THR A 140 6.92 -20.48 -24.90
C THR A 140 6.41 -20.35 -26.33
N GLN A 141 6.52 -21.39 -27.11
CA GLN A 141 5.93 -21.45 -28.43
C GLN A 141 4.40 -21.43 -28.34
N THR A 142 3.78 -20.70 -29.26
CA THR A 142 2.32 -20.63 -29.35
C THR A 142 1.82 -21.44 -30.55
N ASN A 143 0.80 -22.26 -30.33
CA ASN A 143 0.09 -22.99 -31.37
C ASN A 143 -1.12 -22.21 -31.92
N PHE A 144 -1.35 -20.99 -31.46
CA PHE A 144 -2.54 -20.19 -31.77
C PHE A 144 -2.33 -19.18 -32.91
N GLY A 145 -1.28 -19.30 -33.71
CA GLY A 145 -1.03 -18.47 -34.89
C GLY A 145 -0.66 -17.00 -34.60
N MET A 146 -1.00 -16.44 -33.45
CA MET A 146 -0.63 -15.08 -33.04
C MET A 146 0.02 -15.07 -31.67
N PRO A 147 1.14 -14.34 -31.48
CA PRO A 147 1.78 -14.20 -30.18
C PRO A 147 0.83 -13.55 -29.17
N ARG A 148 0.77 -14.12 -27.97
CA ARG A 148 0.05 -13.53 -26.86
C ARG A 148 1.04 -13.09 -25.79
N ARG A 149 0.78 -11.92 -25.21
CA ARG A 149 1.53 -11.39 -24.07
C ARG A 149 0.59 -11.22 -22.89
N THR A 150 1.06 -11.55 -21.72
CA THR A 150 0.35 -11.35 -20.45
C THR A 150 1.34 -10.74 -19.47
N ALA A 151 0.91 -9.80 -18.68
CA ALA A 151 1.71 -9.21 -17.62
C ALA A 151 0.92 -9.30 -16.30
N ALA A 152 1.63 -9.67 -15.24
CA ALA A 152 1.14 -9.69 -13.87
C ALA A 152 2.07 -8.86 -12.99
N GLY A 153 1.52 -8.08 -12.06
CA GLY A 153 2.31 -7.20 -11.18
C GLY A 153 2.87 -5.95 -11.87
N THR A 154 2.59 -5.74 -13.17
CA THR A 154 3.01 -4.55 -13.91
C THR A 154 1.94 -4.13 -14.93
N ASP A 155 2.00 -2.87 -15.38
CA ASP A 155 1.05 -2.34 -16.37
C ASP A 155 1.30 -2.97 -17.75
N PHE A 156 0.29 -3.66 -18.26
CA PHE A 156 0.34 -4.37 -19.54
C PHE A 156 0.60 -3.44 -20.73
N ASN A 157 0.02 -2.24 -20.74
CA ASN A 157 0.21 -1.30 -21.83
C ASN A 157 1.65 -0.75 -21.84
N ARG A 158 2.20 -0.52 -20.66
CA ARG A 158 3.59 -0.10 -20.51
C ARG A 158 4.56 -1.18 -21.00
N VAL A 159 4.31 -2.45 -20.69
CA VAL A 159 5.10 -3.58 -21.22
C VAL A 159 5.06 -3.59 -22.74
N ASN A 160 3.88 -3.49 -23.36
CA ASN A 160 3.75 -3.49 -24.82
C ASN A 160 4.47 -2.28 -25.47
N LEU A 161 4.38 -1.11 -24.86
CA LEU A 161 5.10 0.08 -25.33
C LEU A 161 6.62 -0.12 -25.29
N LEU A 162 7.15 -0.63 -24.18
CA LEU A 162 8.57 -0.92 -24.03
C LEU A 162 9.04 -1.98 -25.03
N MET A 163 8.26 -3.04 -25.25
CA MET A 163 8.55 -4.07 -26.26
C MET A 163 8.62 -3.45 -27.66
N ALA A 164 7.67 -2.59 -28.04
CA ALA A 164 7.70 -1.93 -29.34
C ALA A 164 8.93 -1.02 -29.52
N VAL A 165 9.37 -0.35 -28.45
CA VAL A 165 10.61 0.47 -28.48
C VAL A 165 11.84 -0.42 -28.64
N LEU A 166 11.93 -1.52 -27.89
CA LEU A 166 13.04 -2.48 -28.00
C LEU A 166 13.13 -3.08 -29.39
N GLU A 167 12.02 -3.55 -29.95
CA GLU A 167 11.94 -4.08 -31.30
C GLU A 167 12.38 -3.05 -32.35
N LYS A 168 11.84 -1.82 -32.27
CA LYS A 168 12.11 -0.78 -33.27
C LYS A 168 13.50 -0.16 -33.18
N ARG A 169 14.02 0.06 -31.95
CA ARG A 169 15.27 0.77 -31.71
C ARG A 169 16.45 -0.15 -31.48
N CYS A 170 16.25 -1.24 -30.79
CA CYS A 170 17.31 -2.17 -30.40
C CYS A 170 17.40 -3.40 -31.31
N ARG A 171 16.38 -3.62 -32.16
CA ARG A 171 16.28 -4.77 -33.10
C ARG A 171 16.33 -6.15 -32.40
N TYR A 172 15.77 -6.21 -31.20
CA TYR A 172 15.55 -7.47 -30.49
C TYR A 172 14.27 -8.15 -30.97
#